data_5228b6d2bd7169df7dc776f2b972750b
#
_entry.id   5228b6d2bd7169df7dc776f2b972750b
#
_cell.length_a   1.000
_cell.length_b   1.000
_cell.length_c   1.000
_cell.angle_alpha   90.00
_cell.angle_beta   90.00
_cell.angle_gamma   90.00
#
_symmetry.space_group_name_H-M   'P 1'
#
loop_
_entity.id
_entity.type
_entity.pdbx_description
1 polymer ?
#
loop_
_entity_poly.entity_id
_entity_poly.type
_entity_poly.pdbx_seq_one_letter_code
_entity_poly.pdbx_strand_id
1 'polypeptide(L)'
;GAGSRFNISQTDIDMKVPVNVDDATQSTTKTTGCMIIDGGVGIAKTLNVGEDVVAFASSDERYKDNIIPIGNPNEKIKQIGGYTFDWNDKHEIFKGKKDIGVVAQEIEKVLPEIVETRDNGFKAVKYEKIVALLIESNKELIKRVEELESKVK
;
A
#
# COMPACT_ATOMS: atom_id res chain seq x y z
N GLY A 1 -12.44 38.89 -9.27
CA GLY A 1 -13.43 38.68 -8.24
C GLY A 1 -12.79 38.04 -7.04
N ALA A 2 -12.90 38.65 -5.85
CA ALA A 2 -12.45 38.03 -4.62
C ALA A 2 -13.36 36.82 -4.34
N GLY A 3 -12.79 35.63 -4.38
CA GLY A 3 -13.51 34.39 -4.06
C GLY A 3 -14.04 34.46 -2.63
N SER A 4 -15.30 34.09 -2.44
CA SER A 4 -15.91 33.99 -1.10
C SER A 4 -15.19 32.91 -0.32
N ARG A 5 -14.59 33.26 0.82
CA ARG A 5 -13.98 32.31 1.76
C ARG A 5 -14.95 32.05 2.90
N PHE A 6 -15.27 30.81 3.13
CA PHE A 6 -15.96 30.38 4.34
C PHE A 6 -14.92 30.00 5.38
N ASN A 7 -14.76 30.84 6.40
CA ASN A 7 -13.81 30.59 7.47
C ASN A 7 -14.55 30.07 8.72
N ILE A 8 -14.13 28.93 9.23
CA ILE A 8 -14.62 28.38 10.48
C ILE A 8 -13.47 28.40 11.48
N SER A 9 -13.64 29.12 12.58
CA SER A 9 -12.65 29.25 13.67
C SER A 9 -13.02 28.34 14.84
N GLN A 10 -13.46 27.12 14.58
CA GLN A 10 -13.76 26.12 15.61
C GLN A 10 -12.76 24.97 15.56
N THR A 11 -12.58 24.29 16.69
CA THR A 11 -11.68 23.14 16.81
C THR A 11 -12.19 21.93 16.05
N ASP A 12 -13.51 21.77 15.87
CA ASP A 12 -14.14 20.65 15.17
C ASP A 12 -15.30 21.10 14.30
N ILE A 13 -15.43 20.46 13.11
CA ILE A 13 -16.60 20.54 12.25
C ILE A 13 -17.16 19.14 12.10
N ASP A 14 -18.27 18.85 12.75
CA ASP A 14 -18.98 17.57 12.60
C ASP A 14 -20.05 17.70 11.50
N MET A 15 -19.78 17.10 10.33
CA MET A 15 -20.73 17.03 9.22
C MET A 15 -21.40 15.66 9.19
N LYS A 16 -22.68 15.59 9.55
CA LYS A 16 -23.48 14.34 9.54
C LYS A 16 -24.17 14.07 8.19
N VAL A 17 -23.73 14.75 7.16
CA VAL A 17 -24.26 14.64 5.78
C VAL A 17 -23.11 14.48 4.81
N PRO A 18 -23.34 13.90 3.61
CA PRO A 18 -22.32 13.86 2.55
C PRO A 18 -21.86 15.27 2.19
N VAL A 19 -20.56 15.42 1.97
CA VAL A 19 -19.96 16.65 1.42
C VAL A 19 -19.62 16.39 -0.03
N ASN A 20 -20.14 17.21 -0.93
CA ASN A 20 -19.82 17.21 -2.33
C ASN A 20 -18.97 18.43 -2.68
N VAL A 21 -17.83 18.22 -3.34
CA VAL A 21 -16.96 19.30 -3.85
C VAL A 21 -16.98 19.21 -5.37
N ASP A 22 -17.70 20.14 -6.02
CA ASP A 22 -17.99 20.09 -7.46
C ASP A 22 -16.92 20.75 -8.35
N ASP A 23 -15.89 21.34 -7.76
CA ASP A 23 -14.79 21.94 -8.51
C ASP A 23 -13.96 20.87 -9.20
N ALA A 24 -13.76 20.99 -10.52
CA ALA A 24 -13.03 20.06 -11.35
C ALA A 24 -11.54 20.41 -11.52
N THR A 25 -10.99 21.26 -10.65
CA THR A 25 -9.57 21.65 -10.71
C THR A 25 -8.69 20.45 -10.44
N GLN A 26 -7.86 20.09 -11.44
CA GLN A 26 -6.91 18.98 -11.34
C GLN A 26 -5.79 19.30 -10.34
N SER A 27 -5.45 18.32 -9.53
CA SER A 27 -4.31 18.39 -8.62
C SER A 27 -3.03 17.97 -9.34
N THR A 28 -2.05 18.84 -9.36
CA THR A 28 -0.69 18.57 -9.91
C THR A 28 0.38 18.60 -8.83
N THR A 29 0.06 19.14 -7.66
CA THR A 29 0.93 19.20 -6.47
C THR A 29 0.09 19.11 -5.20
N LYS A 30 0.72 18.98 -4.04
CA LYS A 30 0.03 19.02 -2.73
C LYS A 30 -0.67 20.35 -2.41
N THR A 31 -0.47 21.38 -3.21
CA THR A 31 -1.05 22.74 -3.03
C THR A 31 -2.00 23.13 -4.15
N THR A 32 -2.42 22.18 -4.98
CA THR A 32 -3.36 22.38 -6.09
C THR A 32 -4.51 21.38 -6.00
N GLY A 33 -5.59 21.62 -6.71
CA GLY A 33 -6.79 20.78 -6.69
C GLY A 33 -7.99 21.45 -6.00
N CYS A 34 -9.14 20.86 -6.11
CA CYS A 34 -10.39 21.35 -5.52
C CYS A 34 -10.44 21.20 -3.98
N MET A 35 -9.63 20.29 -3.41
CA MET A 35 -9.49 20.10 -1.97
C MET A 35 -8.02 20.07 -1.61
N ILE A 36 -7.59 20.96 -0.73
CA ILE A 36 -6.22 21.04 -0.21
C ILE A 36 -6.28 20.84 1.30
N ILE A 37 -5.48 19.87 1.81
CA ILE A 37 -5.43 19.52 3.23
C ILE A 37 -3.98 19.57 3.68
N ASP A 38 -3.67 20.51 4.57
CA ASP A 38 -2.31 20.72 5.07
C ASP A 38 -1.93 19.71 6.17
N GLY A 39 -2.90 19.02 6.73
CA GLY A 39 -2.72 17.96 7.73
C GLY A 39 -2.90 16.54 7.16
N GLY A 40 -2.94 15.58 8.04
CA GLY A 40 -3.24 14.20 7.70
C GLY A 40 -4.72 13.95 7.44
N VAL A 41 -5.04 12.92 6.64
CA VAL A 41 -6.39 12.46 6.38
C VAL A 41 -6.57 11.06 6.92
N GLY A 42 -7.53 10.85 7.83
CA GLY A 42 -7.97 9.53 8.28
C GLY A 42 -9.24 9.11 7.55
N ILE A 43 -9.21 7.96 6.89
CA ILE A 43 -10.36 7.39 6.18
C ILE A 43 -10.67 6.03 6.80
N ALA A 44 -11.78 5.93 7.52
CA ALA A 44 -12.16 4.70 8.21
C ALA A 44 -12.61 3.55 7.28
N LYS A 45 -12.95 3.87 6.04
CA LYS A 45 -13.44 2.89 5.05
C LYS A 45 -12.66 3.00 3.75
N THR A 46 -13.24 2.61 2.65
CA THR A 46 -12.60 2.55 1.33
C THR A 46 -12.48 3.96 0.71
N LEU A 47 -11.31 4.25 0.17
CA LEU A 47 -11.06 5.36 -0.74
C LEU A 47 -11.13 4.85 -2.19
N ASN A 48 -12.02 5.43 -3.01
CA ASN A 48 -12.05 5.19 -4.45
C ASN A 48 -11.47 6.41 -5.17
N VAL A 49 -10.46 6.17 -5.99
CA VAL A 49 -9.79 7.19 -6.81
C VAL A 49 -10.00 6.83 -8.27
N GLY A 50 -10.51 7.76 -9.07
CA GLY A 50 -10.86 7.53 -10.48
C GLY A 50 -9.68 7.55 -11.44
N GLU A 51 -8.58 8.19 -11.04
CA GLU A 51 -7.34 8.32 -11.82
C GLU A 51 -6.13 7.87 -10.97
N ASP A 52 -5.00 8.54 -11.08
CA ASP A 52 -3.77 8.16 -10.42
C ASP A 52 -3.71 8.57 -8.94
N VAL A 53 -2.98 7.78 -8.16
CA VAL A 53 -2.55 8.13 -6.81
C VAL A 53 -1.05 8.42 -6.83
N VAL A 54 -0.65 9.68 -6.63
CA VAL A 54 0.75 10.08 -6.51
C VAL A 54 1.09 10.20 -5.03
N ALA A 55 1.82 9.23 -4.50
CA ALA A 55 2.20 9.18 -3.10
C ALA A 55 3.68 8.81 -2.94
N PHE A 56 4.35 9.45 -1.98
CA PHE A 56 5.74 9.17 -1.63
C PHE A 56 5.82 8.59 -0.22
N ALA A 57 6.35 7.38 -0.10
CA ALA A 57 6.66 6.79 1.20
C ALA A 57 8.06 7.21 1.66
N SER A 58 8.19 7.65 2.90
CA SER A 58 9.50 7.97 3.47
C SER A 58 10.41 6.75 3.46
N SER A 59 11.61 6.90 2.87
CA SER A 59 12.60 5.83 2.74
C SER A 59 14.04 6.31 2.91
N ASP A 60 14.23 7.52 3.43
CA ASP A 60 15.54 8.09 3.72
C ASP A 60 16.27 7.21 4.77
N GLU A 61 17.56 6.94 4.52
CA GLU A 61 18.41 6.15 5.41
C GLU A 61 18.46 6.74 6.83
N ARG A 62 18.46 8.06 6.95
CA ARG A 62 18.52 8.78 8.24
C ARG A 62 17.32 8.53 9.16
N TYR A 63 16.24 7.96 8.64
CA TYR A 63 15.06 7.55 9.41
C TYR A 63 15.09 6.07 9.82
N LYS A 64 16.20 5.37 9.57
CA LYS A 64 16.27 3.91 9.75
C LYS A 64 17.50 3.52 10.56
N ASP A 65 17.27 2.72 11.58
CA ASP A 65 18.32 2.07 12.35
C ASP A 65 18.38 0.58 12.00
N ASN A 66 19.54 -0.06 12.23
CA ASN A 66 19.74 -1.49 12.07
C ASN A 66 19.35 -2.03 10.68
N ILE A 67 19.79 -1.35 9.62
CA ILE A 67 19.52 -1.75 8.24
C ILE A 67 20.24 -3.08 7.95
N ILE A 68 19.49 -4.16 7.85
CA ILE A 68 19.98 -5.51 7.59
C ILE A 68 19.27 -6.08 6.36
N PRO A 69 19.99 -6.68 5.39
CA PRO A 69 19.37 -7.36 4.27
C PRO A 69 18.42 -8.47 4.72
N ILE A 70 17.34 -8.69 3.97
CA ILE A 70 16.39 -9.77 4.25
C ILE A 70 17.09 -11.11 4.04
N GLY A 71 17.25 -11.88 5.12
CA GLY A 71 17.89 -13.19 5.07
C GLY A 71 17.01 -14.28 4.47
N ASN A 72 17.65 -15.26 3.79
CA ASN A 72 17.00 -16.41 3.15
C ASN A 72 15.82 -16.03 2.24
N PRO A 73 16.00 -15.05 1.31
CA PRO A 73 14.87 -14.49 0.57
C PRO A 73 14.20 -15.52 -0.35
N ASN A 74 14.96 -16.41 -0.97
CA ASN A 74 14.39 -17.46 -1.83
C ASN A 74 13.56 -18.48 -1.04
N GLU A 75 14.00 -18.84 0.17
CA GLU A 75 13.23 -19.75 1.03
C GLU A 75 11.93 -19.10 1.54
N LYS A 76 11.93 -17.78 1.72
CA LYS A 76 10.71 -17.02 2.04
C LYS A 76 9.76 -16.97 0.85
N ILE A 77 10.26 -16.70 -0.36
CA ILE A 77 9.45 -16.67 -1.60
C ILE A 77 8.79 -18.03 -1.86
N LYS A 78 9.48 -19.15 -1.62
CA LYS A 78 8.90 -20.49 -1.79
C LYS A 78 7.68 -20.77 -0.89
N GLN A 79 7.51 -20.01 0.18
CA GLN A 79 6.40 -20.15 1.14
C GLN A 79 5.21 -19.23 0.81
N ILE A 80 5.32 -18.42 -0.23
CA ILE A 80 4.31 -17.46 -0.65
C ILE A 80 3.77 -17.87 -2.01
N GLY A 81 2.45 -17.98 -2.14
CA GLY A 81 1.77 -18.21 -3.41
C GLY A 81 1.21 -16.91 -4.01
N GLY A 82 1.22 -16.83 -5.33
CA GLY A 82 0.40 -15.90 -6.08
C GLY A 82 -0.85 -16.61 -6.59
N TYR A 83 -2.02 -16.05 -6.37
CA TYR A 83 -3.31 -16.71 -6.63
C TYR A 83 -4.24 -15.85 -7.45
N THR A 84 -5.05 -16.50 -8.28
CA THR A 84 -6.33 -15.96 -8.73
C THR A 84 -7.43 -16.50 -7.80
N PHE A 85 -8.40 -15.66 -7.45
CA PHE A 85 -9.47 -16.05 -6.53
C PHE A 85 -10.76 -15.29 -6.81
N ASP A 86 -11.86 -15.76 -6.24
CA ASP A 86 -13.13 -15.06 -6.21
C ASP A 86 -13.38 -14.54 -4.79
N TRP A 87 -13.78 -13.27 -4.66
CA TRP A 87 -14.21 -12.72 -3.39
C TRP A 87 -15.51 -13.38 -2.93
N ASN A 88 -15.54 -13.93 -1.73
CA ASN A 88 -16.70 -14.58 -1.14
C ASN A 88 -17.65 -13.61 -0.44
N ASP A 89 -18.71 -14.14 0.19
CA ASP A 89 -19.77 -13.38 0.84
C ASP A 89 -19.33 -12.55 2.06
N LYS A 90 -18.14 -12.82 2.61
CA LYS A 90 -17.59 -12.07 3.74
C LYS A 90 -17.04 -10.70 3.35
N HIS A 91 -16.81 -10.47 2.05
CA HIS A 91 -16.35 -9.17 1.54
C HIS A 91 -17.48 -8.45 0.81
N GLU A 92 -18.20 -7.56 1.51
CA GLU A 92 -19.41 -6.90 1.02
C GLU A 92 -19.26 -6.18 -0.33
N ILE A 93 -18.11 -5.47 -0.52
CA ILE A 93 -17.89 -4.62 -1.70
C ILE A 93 -17.47 -5.44 -2.93
N PHE A 94 -16.66 -6.48 -2.75
CA PHE A 94 -16.05 -7.23 -3.86
C PHE A 94 -16.65 -8.62 -4.08
N LYS A 95 -17.66 -9.01 -3.28
CA LYS A 95 -18.38 -10.28 -3.41
C LYS A 95 -18.63 -10.68 -4.86
N GLY A 96 -18.20 -11.89 -5.23
CA GLY A 96 -18.38 -12.45 -6.56
C GLY A 96 -17.46 -11.89 -7.65
N LYS A 97 -16.58 -10.95 -7.33
CA LYS A 97 -15.56 -10.45 -8.28
C LYS A 97 -14.34 -11.36 -8.25
N LYS A 98 -13.74 -11.56 -9.44
CA LYS A 98 -12.44 -12.23 -9.60
C LYS A 98 -11.30 -11.24 -9.33
N ASP A 99 -10.24 -11.75 -8.72
CA ASP A 99 -9.07 -10.92 -8.41
C ASP A 99 -7.78 -11.77 -8.39
N ILE A 100 -6.64 -11.08 -8.24
CA ILE A 100 -5.31 -11.69 -8.14
C ILE A 100 -4.63 -11.13 -6.91
N GLY A 101 -3.93 -11.97 -6.17
CA GLY A 101 -3.18 -11.52 -5.01
C GLY A 101 -2.48 -12.64 -4.27
N VAL A 102 -2.03 -12.31 -3.07
CA VAL A 102 -1.38 -13.23 -2.12
C VAL A 102 -2.31 -13.54 -0.95
N VAL A 103 -2.00 -14.57 -0.19
CA VAL A 103 -2.69 -14.91 1.06
C VAL A 103 -1.96 -14.29 2.24
N ALA A 104 -2.66 -13.43 3.01
CA ALA A 104 -2.06 -12.69 4.12
C ALA A 104 -1.44 -13.60 5.19
N GLN A 105 -2.02 -14.78 5.44
CA GLN A 105 -1.51 -15.77 6.38
C GLN A 105 -0.21 -16.44 5.92
N GLU A 106 0.07 -16.51 4.63
CA GLU A 106 1.36 -16.97 4.10
C GLU A 106 2.42 -15.89 4.26
N ILE A 107 2.07 -14.65 3.91
CA ILE A 107 2.96 -13.49 4.09
C ILE A 107 3.33 -13.34 5.57
N GLU A 108 2.39 -13.47 6.48
CA GLU A 108 2.62 -13.33 7.93
C GLU A 108 3.68 -14.29 8.47
N LYS A 109 3.79 -15.50 7.92
CA LYS A 109 4.81 -16.49 8.34
C LYS A 109 6.24 -16.07 8.02
N VAL A 110 6.44 -15.26 6.98
CA VAL A 110 7.78 -14.92 6.45
C VAL A 110 8.13 -13.44 6.59
N LEU A 111 7.11 -12.56 6.60
CA LEU A 111 7.21 -11.11 6.72
C LEU A 111 6.05 -10.55 7.56
N PRO A 112 5.98 -10.85 8.86
CA PRO A 112 4.86 -10.41 9.70
C PRO A 112 4.72 -8.88 9.74
N GLU A 113 5.80 -8.12 9.52
CA GLU A 113 5.84 -6.66 9.60
C GLU A 113 4.99 -5.96 8.53
N ILE A 114 4.64 -6.67 7.45
CA ILE A 114 3.82 -6.12 6.36
C ILE A 114 2.37 -6.60 6.40
N VAL A 115 1.98 -7.34 7.44
CA VAL A 115 0.61 -7.81 7.63
C VAL A 115 -0.03 -7.07 8.80
N GLU A 116 -1.22 -6.56 8.57
CA GLU A 116 -2.05 -5.87 9.55
C GLU A 116 -3.32 -6.66 9.83
N THR A 117 -3.70 -6.82 11.09
CA THR A 117 -5.02 -7.34 11.46
C THR A 117 -5.94 -6.15 11.72
N ARG A 118 -6.98 -6.01 10.91
CA ARG A 118 -7.97 -4.93 11.02
C ARG A 118 -8.90 -5.17 12.21
N ASP A 119 -9.62 -4.14 12.64
CA ASP A 119 -10.59 -4.21 13.77
C ASP A 119 -11.65 -5.29 13.59
N ASN A 120 -12.01 -5.64 12.37
CA ASN A 120 -12.95 -6.72 12.04
C ASN A 120 -12.31 -8.13 12.07
N GLY A 121 -11.05 -8.27 12.47
CA GLY A 121 -10.31 -9.52 12.56
C GLY A 121 -9.74 -10.06 11.25
N PHE A 122 -10.02 -9.43 10.11
CA PHE A 122 -9.43 -9.82 8.82
C PHE A 122 -8.06 -9.21 8.61
N LYS A 123 -7.17 -9.98 7.98
CA LYS A 123 -5.80 -9.56 7.69
C LYS A 123 -5.69 -8.82 6.36
N ALA A 124 -4.78 -7.85 6.31
CA ALA A 124 -4.44 -7.09 5.11
C ALA A 124 -2.92 -7.05 4.92
N VAL A 125 -2.46 -6.92 3.69
CA VAL A 125 -1.04 -6.90 3.32
C VAL A 125 -0.68 -5.53 2.75
N LYS A 126 0.45 -4.98 3.17
CA LYS A 126 1.10 -3.81 2.54
C LYS A 126 1.88 -4.30 1.32
N TYR A 127 1.18 -4.43 0.18
CA TYR A 127 1.70 -5.06 -1.03
C TYR A 127 3.01 -4.44 -1.53
N GLU A 128 3.15 -3.13 -1.42
CA GLU A 128 4.35 -2.40 -1.85
C GLU A 128 5.62 -2.80 -1.09
N LYS A 129 5.49 -3.38 0.10
CA LYS A 129 6.63 -3.84 0.91
C LYS A 129 7.19 -5.18 0.44
N ILE A 130 6.43 -5.97 -0.33
CA ILE A 130 6.90 -7.24 -0.90
C ILE A 130 8.07 -7.00 -1.86
N VAL A 131 8.15 -5.82 -2.47
CA VAL A 131 9.23 -5.44 -3.38
C VAL A 131 10.61 -5.62 -2.74
N ALA A 132 10.78 -5.32 -1.46
CA ALA A 132 12.05 -5.49 -0.76
C ALA A 132 12.50 -6.97 -0.71
N LEU A 133 11.56 -7.89 -0.48
CA LEU A 133 11.85 -9.33 -0.53
C LEU A 133 12.21 -9.79 -1.95
N LEU A 134 11.51 -9.29 -2.96
CA LEU A 134 11.79 -9.62 -4.36
C LEU A 134 13.17 -9.12 -4.79
N ILE A 135 13.61 -7.94 -4.33
CA ILE A 135 14.95 -7.42 -4.60
C ILE A 135 16.02 -8.38 -4.05
N GLU A 136 15.93 -8.78 -2.80
CA GLU A 136 16.93 -9.67 -2.19
C GLU A 136 16.87 -11.09 -2.80
N SER A 137 15.68 -11.59 -3.15
CA SER A 137 15.53 -12.86 -3.87
C SER A 137 16.19 -12.82 -5.25
N ASN A 138 16.00 -11.74 -6.02
CA ASN A 138 16.67 -11.58 -7.30
C ASN A 138 18.19 -11.52 -7.17
N LYS A 139 18.73 -10.81 -6.17
CA LYS A 139 20.18 -10.74 -5.93
C LYS A 139 20.76 -12.10 -5.63
N GLU A 140 20.08 -12.92 -4.80
CA GLU A 140 20.50 -14.28 -4.52
C GLU A 140 20.47 -15.18 -5.78
N LEU A 141 19.45 -15.04 -6.63
CA LEU A 141 19.35 -15.77 -7.90
C LEU A 141 20.44 -15.34 -8.88
N ILE A 142 20.73 -14.05 -9.04
CA ILE A 142 21.79 -13.52 -9.89
C ILE A 142 23.13 -14.16 -9.47
N LYS A 143 23.46 -14.09 -8.18
CA LYS A 143 24.69 -14.71 -7.66
C LYS A 143 24.78 -16.20 -7.98
N ARG A 144 23.66 -16.93 -7.83
CA ARG A 144 23.63 -18.36 -8.11
C ARG A 144 23.80 -18.67 -9.60
N VAL A 145 23.27 -17.84 -10.49
CA VAL A 145 23.48 -17.96 -11.95
C VAL A 145 24.95 -17.74 -12.28
N GLU A 146 25.60 -16.69 -11.78
CA GLU A 146 27.02 -16.39 -11.99
C GLU A 146 27.92 -17.54 -11.52
N GLU A 147 27.60 -18.14 -10.36
CA GLU A 147 28.31 -19.32 -9.85
C GLU A 147 28.17 -20.55 -10.76
N LEU A 148 27.00 -20.77 -11.35
CA LEU A 148 26.77 -21.88 -12.30
C LEU A 148 27.50 -21.64 -13.63
N GLU A 149 27.43 -20.44 -14.16
CA GLU A 149 28.12 -20.07 -15.41
C GLU A 149 29.64 -20.22 -15.27
N SER A 150 30.19 -19.88 -14.11
CA SER A 150 31.64 -20.04 -13.84
C SER A 150 32.09 -21.50 -13.81
N LYS A 151 31.19 -22.45 -13.53
CA LYS A 151 31.48 -23.90 -13.50
C LYS A 151 31.34 -24.58 -14.86
N VAL A 152 30.71 -23.93 -15.82
CA VAL A 152 30.48 -24.46 -17.18
C VAL A 152 31.56 -24.02 -18.15
N LYS A 153 32.37 -23.02 -17.77
CA LYS A 153 33.57 -22.59 -18.52
C LYS A 153 34.78 -23.46 -18.14
#